data_37a73ffd0102fa4d5c45c4b924a4b57f
#
_entry.id   37a73ffd0102fa4d5c45c4b924a4b57f
#
_cell.length_a   1.000
_cell.length_b   1.000
_cell.length_c   1.000
_cell.angle_alpha   90.00
_cell.angle_beta   90.00
_cell.angle_gamma   90.00
#
_symmetry.space_group_name_H-M   'P 1'
#
loop_
_entity.id
_entity.type
_entity.pdbx_description
1 polymer ?
#
loop_
_entity_poly.entity_id
_entity_poly.type
_entity_poly.pdbx_seq_one_letter_code
_entity_poly.pdbx_strand_id
1 'polypeptide(L)'
;VVVFRLPSDPSVNYIKRVVGLPGDLVEYRDKQIFVNGEPVPIRLDGDYLGPAYKPHYTGGRLAWEQLGDHEHRVLLLSAGLGREGRYEVPENHYFMMGDNRDDSRDSRFPAVGFVPEENLVGKAVRIWMNWDWKNEGLDWKRIGDRIT
;
A
#
# COMPACT_ATOMS: atom_id res chain seq x y z
N VAL A 1 7.58 1.26 4.04
CA VAL A 1 7.27 1.74 2.68
C VAL A 1 8.57 1.88 1.91
N VAL A 2 8.58 1.44 0.65
CA VAL A 2 9.78 1.47 -0.21
C VAL A 2 9.46 2.06 -1.57
N VAL A 3 10.49 2.66 -2.18
CA VAL A 3 10.50 3.05 -3.59
C VAL A 3 11.20 1.94 -4.37
N PHE A 4 10.63 1.52 -5.48
CA PHE A 4 11.21 0.49 -6.35
C PHE A 4 10.92 0.78 -7.82
N ARG A 5 11.76 0.25 -8.70
CA ARG A 5 11.54 0.27 -10.13
C ARG A 5 10.51 -0.79 -10.50
N LEU A 6 9.52 -0.41 -11.29
CA LEU A 6 8.48 -1.34 -11.73
C LEU A 6 9.11 -2.50 -12.52
N PRO A 7 8.88 -3.79 -12.15
CA PRO A 7 9.53 -4.90 -12.86
C PRO A 7 9.20 -4.98 -14.35
N SER A 8 7.97 -4.62 -14.73
CA SER A 8 7.54 -4.60 -16.14
C SER A 8 8.03 -3.39 -16.93
N ASP A 9 8.46 -2.32 -16.25
CA ASP A 9 9.04 -1.10 -16.85
C ASP A 9 9.97 -0.38 -15.87
N PRO A 10 11.25 -0.72 -15.81
CA PRO A 10 12.20 -0.17 -14.84
C PRO A 10 12.46 1.34 -14.95
N SER A 11 11.94 2.00 -15.99
CA SER A 11 11.98 3.47 -16.10
C SER A 11 10.99 4.16 -15.16
N VAL A 12 10.01 3.41 -14.64
CA VAL A 12 8.95 3.91 -13.74
C VAL A 12 9.23 3.52 -12.31
N ASN A 13 9.22 4.49 -11.41
CA ASN A 13 9.32 4.24 -9.98
C ASN A 13 7.94 4.15 -9.34
N TYR A 14 7.74 3.14 -8.50
CA TYR A 14 6.58 2.95 -7.65
C TYR A 14 6.95 3.12 -6.18
N ILE A 15 5.96 3.51 -5.39
CA ILE A 15 6.05 3.54 -3.94
C ILE A 15 4.94 2.66 -3.36
N LYS A 16 5.31 1.65 -2.58
CA LYS A 16 4.38 0.70 -1.93
C LYS A 16 4.95 0.25 -0.58
N ARG A 17 4.10 -0.42 0.17
CA ARG A 17 4.46 -1.06 1.44
C ARG A 17 4.87 -2.50 1.19
N VAL A 18 5.99 -2.93 1.79
CA VAL A 18 6.37 -4.35 1.86
C VAL A 18 5.40 -5.05 2.80
N VAL A 19 4.75 -6.09 2.30
CA VAL A 19 3.80 -6.92 3.05
C VAL A 19 4.33 -8.34 3.21
N GLY A 20 4.97 -8.89 2.17
CA GLY A 20 5.58 -10.21 2.23
C GLY A 20 7.07 -10.16 1.93
N LEU A 21 7.84 -10.91 2.70
CA LEU A 21 9.29 -11.12 2.55
C LEU A 21 9.54 -12.39 1.72
N PRO A 22 10.77 -12.60 1.21
CA PRO A 22 11.14 -13.85 0.54
C PRO A 22 10.76 -15.09 1.35
N GLY A 23 10.06 -16.02 0.74
CA GLY A 23 9.59 -17.26 1.38
C GLY A 23 8.24 -17.15 2.11
N ASP A 24 7.69 -15.95 2.28
CA ASP A 24 6.39 -15.79 2.92
C ASP A 24 5.24 -16.24 2.00
N LEU A 25 4.18 -16.75 2.62
CA LEU A 25 2.89 -16.95 2.02
C LEU A 25 1.98 -15.80 2.40
N VAL A 26 1.65 -14.93 1.43
CA VAL A 26 0.72 -13.82 1.62
C VAL A 26 -0.64 -14.20 1.04
N GLU A 27 -1.69 -14.07 1.85
CA GLU A 27 -3.08 -14.18 1.38
C GLU A 27 -3.80 -12.85 1.59
N TYR A 28 -4.61 -12.44 0.63
CA TYR A 28 -5.53 -11.32 0.75
C TYR A 28 -6.94 -11.79 0.47
N ARG A 29 -7.80 -11.75 1.46
CA ARG A 29 -9.21 -12.14 1.37
C ARG A 29 -10.06 -11.34 2.34
N ASP A 30 -11.29 -11.06 1.99
CA ASP A 30 -12.22 -10.28 2.83
C ASP A 30 -11.60 -8.98 3.35
N LYS A 31 -10.79 -8.31 2.51
CA LYS A 31 -10.06 -7.07 2.84
C LYS A 31 -9.05 -7.19 3.98
N GLN A 32 -8.65 -8.39 4.31
CA GLN A 32 -7.65 -8.69 5.32
C GLN A 32 -6.44 -9.41 4.72
N ILE A 33 -5.26 -9.06 5.22
CA ILE A 33 -4.01 -9.75 4.90
C ILE A 33 -3.79 -10.88 5.90
N PHE A 34 -3.26 -11.98 5.41
CA PHE A 34 -2.69 -13.07 6.20
C PHE A 34 -1.26 -13.29 5.74
N VAL A 35 -0.35 -13.48 6.68
CA VAL A 35 1.06 -13.84 6.39
C VAL A 35 1.33 -15.16 7.07
N ASN A 36 1.75 -16.16 6.30
CA ASN A 36 2.02 -17.52 6.78
C ASN A 36 0.84 -18.15 7.54
N GLY A 37 -0.38 -17.82 7.11
CA GLY A 37 -1.63 -18.29 7.71
C GLY A 37 -2.15 -17.47 8.89
N GLU A 38 -1.33 -16.58 9.44
CA GLU A 38 -1.72 -15.71 10.55
C GLU A 38 -2.34 -14.41 10.06
N PRO A 39 -3.51 -13.99 10.59
CA PRO A 39 -4.13 -12.74 10.19
C PRO A 39 -3.31 -11.55 10.68
N VAL A 40 -3.06 -10.60 9.79
CA VAL A 40 -2.48 -9.31 10.16
C VAL A 40 -3.52 -8.52 10.96
N PRO A 41 -3.23 -8.10 12.20
CA PRO A 41 -4.20 -7.38 13.01
C PRO A 41 -4.68 -6.09 12.32
N ILE A 42 -6.00 -5.91 12.28
CA ILE A 42 -6.63 -4.73 11.70
C ILE A 42 -7.73 -4.21 12.63
N ARG A 43 -7.78 -2.89 12.81
CA ARG A 43 -8.76 -2.20 13.67
C ARG A 43 -9.35 -1.01 12.93
N LEU A 44 -10.66 -0.98 12.78
CA LEU A 44 -11.35 0.13 12.14
C LEU A 44 -11.14 1.44 12.91
N ASP A 45 -10.90 2.53 12.16
CA ASP A 45 -10.62 3.87 12.69
C ASP A 45 -11.73 4.89 12.33
N GLY A 46 -12.67 4.51 11.48
CA GLY A 46 -13.83 5.33 11.11
C GLY A 46 -14.05 5.41 9.60
N ASP A 47 -14.99 6.27 9.22
CA ASP A 47 -15.32 6.50 7.82
C ASP A 47 -14.36 7.50 7.19
N TYR A 48 -13.96 7.23 5.97
CA TYR A 48 -13.15 8.16 5.20
C TYR A 48 -14.05 9.19 4.50
N LEU A 49 -13.95 10.41 4.94
CA LEU A 49 -14.58 11.56 4.30
C LEU A 49 -13.64 12.07 3.21
N GLY A 50 -13.61 11.37 2.08
CA GLY A 50 -12.73 11.68 0.96
C GLY A 50 -12.90 13.10 0.43
N PRO A 51 -11.91 13.61 -0.32
CA PRO A 51 -12.04 14.92 -0.94
C PRO A 51 -13.18 14.93 -1.96
N ALA A 52 -13.89 16.04 -2.05
CA ALA A 52 -15.08 16.17 -2.91
C ALA A 52 -14.82 15.87 -4.42
N TYR A 53 -13.57 15.99 -4.87
CA TYR A 53 -13.17 15.66 -6.24
C TYR A 53 -12.95 14.14 -6.49
N LYS A 54 -13.00 13.33 -5.44
CA LYS A 54 -12.94 11.86 -5.52
C LYS A 54 -14.13 11.23 -4.78
N PRO A 55 -15.36 11.44 -5.25
CA PRO A 55 -16.57 11.00 -4.53
C PRO A 55 -16.63 9.48 -4.34
N HIS A 56 -15.97 8.69 -5.20
CA HIS A 56 -15.88 7.23 -5.06
C HIS A 56 -15.07 6.76 -3.85
N TYR A 57 -14.32 7.64 -3.20
CA TYR A 57 -13.66 7.35 -1.92
C TYR A 57 -14.54 7.62 -0.71
N THR A 58 -15.61 8.40 -0.88
CA THR A 58 -16.56 8.69 0.20
C THR A 58 -17.28 7.41 0.58
N GLY A 59 -17.35 7.12 1.88
CA GLY A 59 -17.88 5.86 2.41
C GLY A 59 -16.83 4.73 2.47
N GLY A 60 -15.59 5.00 2.08
CA GLY A 60 -14.46 4.14 2.43
C GLY A 60 -14.23 4.12 3.94
N ARG A 61 -13.61 3.08 4.43
CA ARG A 61 -13.30 2.90 5.86
C ARG A 61 -11.81 3.03 6.08
N LEU A 62 -11.43 3.85 7.03
CA LEU A 62 -10.06 3.88 7.54
C LEU A 62 -9.88 2.77 8.57
N ALA A 63 -8.73 2.13 8.51
CA ALA A 63 -8.34 1.14 9.50
C ALA A 63 -6.85 1.28 9.85
N TRP A 64 -6.51 0.91 11.06
CA TRP A 64 -5.13 0.67 11.49
C TRP A 64 -4.80 -0.79 11.25
N GLU A 65 -3.69 -1.03 10.59
CA GLU A 65 -3.14 -2.36 10.33
C GLU A 65 -1.75 -2.46 10.92
N GLN A 66 -1.44 -3.61 11.53
CA GLN A 66 -0.16 -3.86 12.18
C GLN A 66 0.63 -4.93 11.42
N LEU A 67 1.67 -4.51 10.70
CA LEU A 67 2.64 -5.41 10.06
C LEU A 67 3.92 -5.48 10.91
N GLY A 68 4.14 -6.62 11.55
CA GLY A 68 5.21 -6.78 12.54
C GLY A 68 5.08 -5.73 13.65
N ASP A 69 6.13 -4.96 13.91
CA ASP A 69 6.17 -3.92 14.94
C ASP A 69 5.66 -2.54 14.46
N HIS A 70 5.14 -2.46 13.23
CA HIS A 70 4.73 -1.19 12.62
C HIS A 70 3.23 -1.13 12.42
N GLU A 71 2.58 -0.14 13.05
CA GLU A 71 1.19 0.20 12.81
C GLU A 71 1.08 1.32 11.76
N HIS A 72 0.14 1.20 10.84
CA HIS A 72 -0.09 2.18 9.79
C HIS A 72 -1.56 2.21 9.38
N ARG A 73 -1.98 3.31 8.75
CA ARG A 73 -3.35 3.44 8.25
C ARG A 73 -3.51 2.87 6.85
N VAL A 74 -4.64 2.21 6.64
CA VAL A 74 -5.08 1.71 5.33
C VAL A 74 -6.46 2.23 5.00
N LEU A 75 -6.75 2.39 3.71
CA LEU A 75 -8.06 2.76 3.21
C LEU A 75 -8.70 1.55 2.52
N LEU A 76 -9.90 1.20 2.97
CA LEU A 76 -10.73 0.14 2.43
C LEU A 76 -11.97 0.76 1.80
N LEU A 77 -12.16 0.58 0.49
CA LEU A 77 -13.33 1.06 -0.23
C LEU A 77 -14.37 -0.06 -0.35
N SER A 78 -15.65 0.28 -0.35
CA SER A 78 -16.74 -0.68 -0.54
C SER A 78 -16.74 -1.31 -1.93
N ALA A 79 -16.36 -0.51 -2.93
CA ALA A 79 -16.17 -0.96 -4.31
C ALA A 79 -14.74 -0.61 -4.75
N GLY A 80 -14.08 -1.51 -5.46
CA GLY A 80 -12.72 -1.26 -5.94
C GLY A 80 -12.06 -2.51 -6.52
N LEU A 81 -10.81 -2.34 -6.94
CA LEU A 81 -10.00 -3.38 -7.60
C LEU A 81 -9.38 -4.38 -6.59
N GLY A 82 -9.90 -4.46 -5.37
CA GLY A 82 -9.39 -5.34 -4.32
C GLY A 82 -9.31 -6.79 -4.83
N ARG A 83 -8.16 -7.16 -5.40
CA ARG A 83 -7.94 -8.49 -5.95
C ARG A 83 -7.54 -9.43 -4.83
N GLU A 84 -8.40 -10.37 -4.52
CA GLU A 84 -8.12 -11.45 -3.58
C GLU A 84 -7.20 -12.50 -4.22
N GLY A 85 -6.44 -13.18 -3.39
CA GLY A 85 -5.55 -14.23 -3.85
C GLY A 85 -4.58 -14.70 -2.79
N ARG A 86 -3.81 -15.72 -3.18
CA ARG A 86 -2.76 -16.35 -2.41
C ARG A 86 -1.47 -16.29 -3.22
N TYR A 87 -0.39 -15.85 -2.57
CA TYR A 87 0.85 -15.49 -3.23
C TYR A 87 2.03 -16.04 -2.42
N GLU A 88 2.75 -17.00 -2.98
CA GLU A 88 4.01 -17.50 -2.41
C GLU A 88 5.14 -16.60 -2.92
N VAL A 89 5.78 -15.87 -2.01
CA VAL A 89 6.82 -14.90 -2.36
C VAL A 89 8.11 -15.64 -2.68
N PRO A 90 8.64 -15.55 -3.92
CA PRO A 90 9.87 -16.24 -4.28
C PRO A 90 11.08 -15.70 -3.51
N GLU A 91 12.16 -16.49 -3.46
CA GLU A 91 13.45 -16.03 -2.96
C GLU A 91 13.91 -14.76 -3.69
N ASN A 92 14.52 -13.85 -2.95
CA ASN A 92 14.99 -12.54 -3.45
C ASN A 92 13.90 -11.64 -4.05
N HIS A 93 12.63 -11.87 -3.70
CA HIS A 93 11.51 -11.05 -4.11
C HIS A 93 10.70 -10.56 -2.90
N TYR A 94 9.92 -9.52 -3.12
CA TYR A 94 9.04 -8.92 -2.12
C TYR A 94 7.63 -8.79 -2.68
N PHE A 95 6.65 -8.95 -1.79
CA PHE A 95 5.25 -8.68 -2.11
C PHE A 95 4.85 -7.32 -1.58
N MET A 96 4.41 -6.45 -2.47
CA MET A 96 4.13 -5.04 -2.21
C MET A 96 2.64 -4.76 -2.31
N MET A 97 2.10 -3.98 -1.36
CA MET A 97 0.72 -3.49 -1.43
C MET A 97 0.64 -1.99 -1.20
N GLY A 98 -0.35 -1.35 -1.82
CA GLY A 98 -0.69 0.04 -1.53
C GLY A 98 -1.56 0.16 -0.30
N ASP A 99 -1.42 1.24 0.45
CA ASP A 99 -2.22 1.51 1.64
C ASP A 99 -3.70 1.83 1.31
N ASN A 100 -3.98 2.34 0.09
CA ASN A 100 -5.33 2.30 -0.46
C ASN A 100 -5.55 0.94 -1.13
N ARG A 101 -6.09 0.00 -0.39
CA ARG A 101 -6.19 -1.42 -0.75
C ARG A 101 -6.99 -1.68 -2.01
N ASP A 102 -8.01 -0.88 -2.26
CA ASP A 102 -8.96 -1.09 -3.35
C ASP A 102 -8.71 -0.19 -4.57
N ASP A 103 -7.79 0.78 -4.46
CA ASP A 103 -7.35 1.63 -5.57
C ASP A 103 -5.82 1.71 -5.61
N SER A 104 -5.19 0.54 -5.69
CA SER A 104 -3.74 0.42 -5.84
C SER A 104 -3.40 -0.65 -6.87
N ARG A 105 -2.58 -0.28 -7.84
CA ARG A 105 -1.91 -1.23 -8.72
C ARG A 105 -0.62 -1.66 -8.02
N ASP A 106 -0.60 -2.89 -7.50
CA ASP A 106 0.47 -3.45 -6.69
C ASP A 106 0.72 -4.94 -7.00
N SER A 107 1.45 -5.67 -6.16
CA SER A 107 1.86 -7.06 -6.42
C SER A 107 0.71 -8.04 -6.66
N ARG A 108 -0.52 -7.69 -6.28
CA ARG A 108 -1.71 -8.47 -6.60
C ARG A 108 -2.04 -8.50 -8.10
N PHE A 109 -1.43 -7.58 -8.86
CA PHE A 109 -1.66 -7.43 -10.30
C PHE A 109 -0.43 -7.87 -11.10
N PRO A 110 -0.61 -8.63 -12.20
CA PRO A 110 0.51 -9.16 -13.01
C PRO A 110 1.46 -8.07 -13.54
N ALA A 111 0.96 -6.84 -13.73
CA ALA A 111 1.78 -5.73 -14.20
C ALA A 111 2.85 -5.29 -13.20
N VAL A 112 2.67 -5.58 -11.91
CA VAL A 112 3.67 -5.34 -10.86
C VAL A 112 4.29 -6.67 -10.44
N GLY A 113 3.46 -7.65 -10.05
CA GLY A 113 3.91 -8.96 -9.59
C GLY A 113 4.82 -8.90 -8.36
N PHE A 114 5.65 -9.90 -8.20
CA PHE A 114 6.70 -9.90 -7.17
C PHE A 114 7.82 -8.94 -7.59
N VAL A 115 8.32 -8.17 -6.64
CA VAL A 115 9.37 -7.16 -6.89
C VAL A 115 10.73 -7.75 -6.52
N PRO A 116 11.65 -7.94 -7.50
CA PRO A 116 13.00 -8.40 -7.21
C PRO A 116 13.75 -7.44 -6.30
N GLU A 117 14.63 -7.96 -5.45
CA GLU A 117 15.45 -7.15 -4.55
C GLU A 117 16.28 -6.10 -5.28
N GLU A 118 16.82 -6.43 -6.45
CA GLU A 118 17.59 -5.51 -7.30
C GLU A 118 16.78 -4.30 -7.82
N ASN A 119 15.44 -4.41 -7.81
CA ASN A 119 14.57 -3.31 -8.19
C ASN A 119 14.35 -2.30 -7.06
N LEU A 120 14.72 -2.62 -5.82
CA LEU A 120 14.56 -1.71 -4.68
C LEU A 120 15.49 -0.51 -4.83
N VAL A 121 14.92 0.69 -4.69
CA VAL A 121 15.68 1.95 -4.75
C VAL A 121 16.01 2.45 -3.34
N GLY A 122 15.04 2.37 -2.41
CA GLY A 122 15.26 2.78 -1.05
C GLY A 122 13.99 2.87 -0.21
N LYS A 123 14.19 3.08 1.10
CA LYS A 123 13.10 3.25 2.08
C LYS A 123 12.57 4.68 2.02
N ALA A 124 11.26 4.82 1.88
CA ALA A 124 10.58 6.10 2.01
C ALA A 124 10.41 6.42 3.49
N VAL A 125 11.00 7.50 3.96
CA VAL A 125 11.05 7.83 5.40
C VAL A 125 10.30 9.10 5.78
N ARG A 126 10.18 10.06 4.84
CA ARG A 126 9.50 11.34 5.08
C ARG A 126 8.82 11.86 3.82
N ILE A 127 7.75 12.63 4.03
CA ILE A 127 7.11 13.42 2.98
C ILE A 127 7.91 14.70 2.81
N TRP A 128 8.55 14.89 1.66
CA TRP A 128 9.31 16.11 1.36
C TRP A 128 8.49 17.16 0.60
N MET A 129 7.42 16.72 -0.09
CA MET A 129 6.49 17.58 -0.80
C MET A 129 5.10 16.96 -0.82
N ASN A 130 4.07 17.76 -0.55
CA ASN A 130 2.68 17.36 -0.72
C ASN A 130 1.93 18.49 -1.43
N TRP A 131 1.37 18.18 -2.61
CA TRP A 131 0.61 19.14 -3.40
C TRP A 131 -0.89 18.93 -3.16
N ASP A 132 -1.56 19.98 -2.70
CA ASP A 132 -3.02 19.97 -2.56
C ASP A 132 -3.66 20.44 -3.87
N TRP A 133 -4.16 19.49 -4.64
CA TRP A 133 -4.83 19.76 -5.91
C TRP A 133 -6.14 20.55 -5.76
N LYS A 134 -6.72 20.60 -4.56
CA LYS A 134 -7.94 21.32 -4.28
C LYS A 134 -7.71 22.81 -4.08
N ASN A 135 -6.61 23.15 -3.41
CA ASN A 135 -6.23 24.51 -3.10
C ASN A 135 -5.10 25.03 -4.01
N GLU A 136 -4.73 24.25 -5.05
CA GLU A 136 -3.69 24.55 -6.05
C GLU A 136 -2.37 25.03 -5.43
N GLY A 137 -1.96 24.38 -4.35
CA GLY A 137 -0.76 24.79 -3.62
C GLY A 137 -0.07 23.68 -2.83
N LEU A 138 1.04 24.03 -2.22
CA LEU A 138 1.77 23.13 -1.33
C LEU A 138 1.02 22.98 0.00
N ASP A 139 0.72 21.74 0.36
CA ASP A 139 0.22 21.45 1.71
C ASP A 139 1.40 21.31 2.69
N TRP A 140 1.76 22.43 3.29
CA TRP A 140 2.88 22.55 4.22
C TRP A 140 2.70 21.72 5.49
N LYS A 141 1.45 21.36 5.86
CA LYS A 141 1.14 20.65 7.11
C LYS A 141 1.68 19.23 7.12
N ARG A 142 1.86 18.63 5.95
CA ARG A 142 2.35 17.25 5.82
C ARG A 142 3.82 17.14 5.45
N ILE A 143 4.47 18.26 5.14
CA ILE A 143 5.90 18.27 4.81
C ILE A 143 6.71 17.95 6.05
N GLY A 144 7.56 16.94 5.98
CA GLY A 144 8.36 16.44 7.09
C GLY A 144 7.72 15.31 7.91
N ASP A 145 6.44 14.98 7.65
CA ASP A 145 5.78 13.84 8.29
C ASP A 145 6.53 12.54 8.00
N ARG A 146 6.62 11.70 9.03
CA ARG A 146 7.20 10.36 8.87
C ARG A 146 6.24 9.47 8.08
N ILE A 147 6.82 8.65 7.21
CA ILE A 147 6.13 7.54 6.55
C ILE A 147 6.42 6.30 7.39
N THR A 148 5.40 5.81 8.04
CA THR A 148 5.44 4.58 8.86
C THR A 148 5.15 3.35 8.03
#